data_819524d1a26a94e69d501a08104e9b02
#
_entry.id   819524d1a26a94e69d501a08104e9b02
#
_cell.length_a   1.000
_cell.length_b   1.000
_cell.length_c   1.000
_cell.angle_alpha   90.00
_cell.angle_beta   90.00
_cell.angle_gamma   90.00
#
_symmetry.space_group_name_H-M   'P 1'
#
loop_
_entity.id
_entity.type
_entity.pdbx_description
1 polymer ?
#
loop_
_entity_poly.entity_id
_entity_poly.type
_entity_poly.pdbx_seq_one_letter_code
_entity_poly.pdbx_strand_id
1 'polypeptide(L)'
;VHADDARSLLGEVSDQILGEFARAIADRDVAELYGLIRAQVEEGNDLLELTRDLVAHVRDVYVACVAGARAELFEGGAEQAEALAAEAAAFGEHPADRLARVLTVLDDAALEMRGASDVRLVLEIACTRLARPESDLTIEALAERVARLEAMAANAAVPASGLLPKRVRLRLSRLHLRRHNNRR
;
A
#
# COMPACT_ATOMS: atom_id res chain seq x y z
N VAL A 1 11.83 -25.87 -28.95
CA VAL A 1 11.22 -24.96 -28.01
C VAL A 1 9.73 -25.17 -28.15
N HIS A 2 9.08 -25.76 -27.12
CA HIS A 2 7.66 -26.05 -27.15
C HIS A 2 6.86 -24.76 -26.92
N ALA A 3 5.67 -24.68 -27.54
CA ALA A 3 4.79 -23.50 -27.39
C ALA A 3 4.39 -23.23 -25.93
N ASP A 4 4.40 -24.28 -25.10
CA ASP A 4 4.11 -24.21 -23.67
C ASP A 4 5.23 -23.54 -22.88
N ASP A 5 6.52 -23.77 -23.26
CA ASP A 5 7.67 -23.10 -22.65
C ASP A 5 7.66 -21.60 -22.96
N ALA A 6 7.25 -21.22 -24.17
CA ALA A 6 7.14 -19.80 -24.55
C ALA A 6 6.01 -19.08 -23.81
N ARG A 7 4.86 -19.76 -23.58
CA ARG A 7 3.75 -19.20 -22.80
C ARG A 7 4.11 -19.04 -21.33
N SER A 8 4.82 -20.01 -20.76
CA SER A 8 5.28 -19.92 -19.36
C SER A 8 6.23 -18.75 -19.18
N LEU A 9 7.20 -18.57 -20.08
CA LEU A 9 8.14 -17.45 -20.02
C LEU A 9 7.46 -16.08 -20.20
N LEU A 10 6.45 -15.99 -21.09
CA LEU A 10 5.67 -14.76 -21.28
C LEU A 10 4.82 -14.44 -20.07
N GLY A 11 4.24 -15.46 -19.42
CA GLY A 11 3.50 -15.31 -18.16
C GLY A 11 4.41 -14.83 -17.01
N GLU A 12 5.57 -15.42 -16.84
CA GLU A 12 6.53 -15.03 -15.80
C GLU A 12 7.01 -13.58 -15.96
N VAL A 13 7.26 -13.13 -17.20
CA VAL A 13 7.65 -11.73 -17.49
C VAL A 13 6.48 -10.79 -17.18
N SER A 14 5.24 -11.18 -17.51
CA SER A 14 4.05 -10.38 -17.20
C SER A 14 3.86 -10.25 -15.69
N ASP A 15 3.95 -11.33 -14.94
CA ASP A 15 3.79 -11.32 -13.48
C ASP A 15 4.88 -10.47 -12.79
N GLN A 16 6.11 -10.51 -13.29
CA GLN A 16 7.19 -9.66 -12.80
C GLN A 16 6.86 -8.18 -12.97
N ILE A 17 6.41 -7.75 -14.14
CA ILE A 17 6.04 -6.36 -14.42
C ILE A 17 4.90 -5.90 -13.52
N LEU A 18 3.88 -6.74 -13.32
CA LEU A 18 2.76 -6.43 -12.44
C LEU A 18 3.21 -6.26 -10.98
N GLY A 19 4.12 -7.12 -10.50
CA GLY A 19 4.73 -7.00 -9.19
C GLY A 19 5.59 -5.74 -9.03
N GLU A 20 6.31 -5.31 -10.08
CA GLU A 20 7.07 -4.05 -10.08
C GLU A 20 6.13 -2.83 -9.95
N PHE A 21 5.01 -2.80 -10.68
CA PHE A 21 3.99 -1.77 -10.52
C PHE A 21 3.40 -1.76 -9.10
N ALA A 22 3.02 -2.91 -8.57
CA ALA A 22 2.44 -3.01 -7.23
C ALA A 22 3.42 -2.54 -6.16
N ARG A 23 4.70 -2.89 -6.28
CA ARG A 23 5.77 -2.42 -5.39
C ARG A 23 5.94 -0.90 -5.49
N ALA A 24 6.05 -0.34 -6.69
CA ALA A 24 6.20 1.10 -6.89
C ALA A 24 5.00 1.88 -6.31
N ILE A 25 3.79 1.32 -6.39
CA ILE A 25 2.59 1.87 -5.72
C ILE A 25 2.73 1.80 -4.19
N ALA A 26 3.18 0.65 -3.65
CA ALA A 26 3.38 0.47 -2.22
C ALA A 26 4.43 1.45 -1.66
N ASP A 27 5.54 1.64 -2.39
CA ASP A 27 6.63 2.54 -2.05
C ASP A 27 6.31 4.02 -2.35
N ARG A 28 5.19 4.29 -3.06
CA ARG A 28 4.78 5.64 -3.49
C ARG A 28 5.79 6.33 -4.39
N ASP A 29 6.47 5.56 -5.20
CA ASP A 29 7.48 6.05 -6.13
C ASP A 29 6.85 6.44 -7.48
N VAL A 30 6.51 7.74 -7.61
CA VAL A 30 5.95 8.30 -8.85
C VAL A 30 6.93 8.18 -10.02
N ALA A 31 8.23 8.36 -9.75
CA ALA A 31 9.24 8.34 -10.81
C ALA A 31 9.37 6.94 -11.40
N GLU A 32 9.39 5.92 -10.55
CA GLU A 32 9.40 4.52 -10.96
C GLU A 32 8.14 4.16 -11.75
N LEU A 33 6.95 4.54 -11.25
CA LEU A 33 5.69 4.29 -11.97
C LEU A 33 5.70 4.88 -13.38
N TYR A 34 6.19 6.11 -13.54
CA TYR A 34 6.29 6.74 -14.85
C TYR A 34 7.35 6.06 -15.75
N GLY A 35 8.44 5.56 -15.15
CA GLY A 35 9.45 4.74 -15.83
C GLY A 35 8.85 3.46 -16.38
N LEU A 36 8.09 2.73 -15.56
CA LEU A 36 7.39 1.50 -15.96
C LEU A 36 6.38 1.74 -17.08
N ILE A 37 5.52 2.78 -16.94
CA ILE A 37 4.55 3.14 -18.00
C ILE A 37 5.27 3.46 -19.30
N ARG A 38 6.36 4.22 -19.25
CA ARG A 38 7.13 4.57 -20.42
C ARG A 38 7.71 3.34 -21.11
N ALA A 39 8.29 2.41 -20.34
CA ALA A 39 8.83 1.16 -20.86
C ALA A 39 7.76 0.36 -21.62
N GLN A 40 6.55 0.23 -21.02
CA GLN A 40 5.44 -0.49 -21.66
C GLN A 40 4.99 0.18 -22.98
N VAL A 41 4.98 1.51 -23.06
CA VAL A 41 4.68 2.25 -24.28
C VAL A 41 5.78 2.03 -25.35
N GLU A 42 7.06 2.06 -24.96
CA GLU A 42 8.19 1.85 -25.86
C GLU A 42 8.21 0.41 -26.43
N GLU A 43 7.76 -0.57 -25.65
CA GLU A 43 7.57 -1.97 -26.06
C GLU A 43 6.33 -2.19 -26.94
N GLY A 44 5.41 -1.22 -27.00
CA GLY A 44 4.19 -1.28 -27.80
C GLY A 44 3.06 -2.05 -27.14
N ASN A 45 3.10 -2.24 -25.83
CA ASN A 45 2.07 -2.94 -25.06
C ASN A 45 0.78 -2.12 -24.97
N ASP A 46 -0.36 -2.80 -24.92
CA ASP A 46 -1.68 -2.17 -24.69
C ASP A 46 -1.83 -1.78 -23.22
N LEU A 47 -1.81 -0.48 -22.94
CA LEU A 47 -1.93 0.04 -21.56
C LEU A 47 -3.27 -0.24 -20.91
N LEU A 48 -4.36 -0.40 -21.69
CA LEU A 48 -5.66 -0.79 -21.12
C LEU A 48 -5.64 -2.25 -20.67
N GLU A 49 -5.04 -3.13 -21.47
CA GLU A 49 -4.87 -4.53 -21.10
C GLU A 49 -3.94 -4.67 -19.89
N LEU A 50 -2.79 -4.01 -19.90
CA LEU A 50 -1.88 -3.93 -18.75
C LEU A 50 -2.61 -3.46 -17.48
N THR A 51 -3.46 -2.44 -17.59
CA THR A 51 -4.20 -1.93 -16.42
C THR A 51 -5.20 -2.97 -15.89
N ARG A 52 -5.85 -3.74 -16.75
CA ARG A 52 -6.74 -4.82 -16.35
C ARG A 52 -5.98 -5.97 -15.67
N ASP A 53 -4.82 -6.32 -16.19
CA ASP A 53 -3.97 -7.35 -15.61
C ASP A 53 -3.45 -6.89 -14.24
N LEU A 54 -3.11 -5.60 -14.12
CA LEU A 54 -2.71 -5.01 -12.83
C LEU A 54 -3.88 -5.03 -11.82
N VAL A 55 -5.11 -4.75 -12.24
CA VAL A 55 -6.31 -4.90 -11.38
C VAL A 55 -6.47 -6.35 -10.92
N ALA A 56 -6.30 -7.32 -11.82
CA ALA A 56 -6.40 -8.74 -11.48
C ALA A 56 -5.31 -9.14 -10.47
N HIS A 57 -4.06 -8.75 -10.72
CA HIS A 57 -2.93 -9.02 -9.84
C HIS A 57 -3.14 -8.39 -8.43
N VAL A 58 -3.47 -7.10 -8.36
CA VAL A 58 -3.70 -6.42 -7.07
C VAL A 58 -4.91 -7.01 -6.33
N ARG A 59 -5.93 -7.51 -7.06
CA ARG A 59 -7.05 -8.25 -6.46
C ARG A 59 -6.55 -9.51 -5.76
N ASP A 60 -5.66 -10.26 -6.37
CA ASP A 60 -5.11 -11.47 -5.78
C ASP A 60 -4.24 -11.15 -4.55
N VAL A 61 -3.45 -10.08 -4.60
CA VAL A 61 -2.73 -9.53 -3.44
C VAL A 61 -3.71 -9.15 -2.31
N TYR A 62 -4.83 -8.49 -2.65
CA TYR A 62 -5.88 -8.14 -1.69
C TYR A 62 -6.54 -9.37 -1.07
N VAL A 63 -6.85 -10.39 -1.88
CA VAL A 63 -7.43 -11.67 -1.40
C VAL A 63 -6.47 -12.36 -0.45
N ALA A 64 -5.17 -12.43 -0.78
CA ALA A 64 -4.13 -12.99 0.10
C ALA A 64 -4.01 -12.21 1.42
N CYS A 65 -4.16 -10.88 1.36
CA CYS A 65 -4.17 -10.01 2.54
C CYS A 65 -5.34 -10.31 3.49
N VAL A 66 -6.56 -10.42 2.94
CA VAL A 66 -7.79 -10.52 3.75
C VAL A 66 -8.12 -11.94 4.17
N ALA A 67 -7.95 -12.90 3.25
CA ALA A 67 -8.27 -14.32 3.49
C ALA A 67 -7.09 -15.12 4.03
N GLY A 68 -5.87 -14.56 3.98
CA GLY A 68 -4.62 -15.25 4.28
C GLY A 68 -4.11 -16.05 3.08
N ALA A 69 -2.85 -16.53 3.21
CA ALA A 69 -2.16 -17.30 2.17
C ALA A 69 -2.73 -18.72 2.03
N ARG A 70 -3.95 -18.84 1.55
CA ARG A 70 -4.64 -20.12 1.35
C ARG A 70 -4.42 -20.62 -0.07
N ALA A 71 -3.71 -21.73 -0.22
CA ALA A 71 -3.34 -22.32 -1.49
C ALA A 71 -4.55 -22.57 -2.44
N GLU A 72 -5.70 -22.93 -1.86
CA GLU A 72 -6.92 -23.23 -2.60
C GLU A 72 -7.57 -22.02 -3.28
N LEU A 73 -7.13 -20.80 -2.96
CA LEU A 73 -7.66 -19.56 -3.56
C LEU A 73 -6.88 -19.12 -4.80
N PHE A 74 -5.73 -19.74 -5.09
CA PHE A 74 -4.82 -19.31 -6.15
C PHE A 74 -4.42 -20.48 -7.05
N GLU A 75 -4.30 -20.21 -8.35
CA GLU A 75 -3.95 -21.24 -9.34
C GLU A 75 -2.55 -21.81 -9.12
N GLY A 76 -1.57 -20.97 -8.70
CA GLY A 76 -0.20 -21.37 -8.36
C GLY A 76 -0.03 -22.00 -6.97
N GLY A 77 -1.13 -22.24 -6.26
CA GLY A 77 -1.12 -22.95 -4.99
C GLY A 77 -0.42 -22.20 -3.85
N ALA A 78 0.28 -22.94 -2.97
CA ALA A 78 0.86 -22.39 -1.75
C ALA A 78 1.99 -21.37 -2.01
N GLU A 79 2.82 -21.61 -3.01
CA GLU A 79 3.95 -20.74 -3.35
C GLU A 79 3.46 -19.36 -3.80
N GLN A 80 2.47 -19.32 -4.70
CA GLN A 80 1.85 -18.07 -5.13
C GLN A 80 1.14 -17.36 -3.97
N ALA A 81 0.40 -18.09 -3.14
CA ALA A 81 -0.30 -17.54 -1.98
C ALA A 81 0.65 -16.86 -0.98
N GLU A 82 1.80 -17.45 -0.71
CA GLU A 82 2.83 -16.89 0.17
C GLU A 82 3.49 -15.64 -0.45
N ALA A 83 3.80 -15.68 -1.76
CA ALA A 83 4.36 -14.54 -2.49
C ALA A 83 3.40 -13.33 -2.46
N LEU A 84 2.12 -13.53 -2.77
CA LEU A 84 1.11 -12.49 -2.73
C LEU A 84 0.88 -11.92 -1.32
N ALA A 85 0.93 -12.77 -0.28
CA ALA A 85 0.83 -12.30 1.09
C ALA A 85 2.04 -11.47 1.52
N ALA A 86 3.24 -11.83 1.07
CA ALA A 86 4.45 -11.05 1.28
C ALA A 86 4.38 -9.69 0.56
N GLU A 87 3.85 -9.67 -0.66
CA GLU A 87 3.62 -8.45 -1.42
C GLU A 87 2.60 -7.53 -0.73
N ALA A 88 1.51 -8.10 -0.20
CA ALA A 88 0.52 -7.35 0.58
C ALA A 88 1.13 -6.63 1.78
N ALA A 89 2.12 -7.26 2.47
CA ALA A 89 2.79 -6.67 3.62
C ALA A 89 3.57 -5.37 3.26
N ALA A 90 4.00 -5.19 2.02
CA ALA A 90 4.65 -3.98 1.55
C ALA A 90 3.73 -2.74 1.59
N PHE A 91 2.40 -2.94 1.64
CA PHE A 91 1.44 -1.85 1.74
C PHE A 91 1.30 -1.25 3.15
N GLY A 92 2.06 -1.71 4.14
CA GLY A 92 2.19 -1.09 5.46
C GLY A 92 1.19 -1.58 6.51
N GLU A 93 0.84 -0.73 7.47
CA GLU A 93 0.06 -1.12 8.66
C GLU A 93 -1.41 -1.47 8.37
N HIS A 94 -2.00 -0.87 7.33
CA HIS A 94 -3.39 -1.12 6.90
C HIS A 94 -3.44 -1.55 5.43
N PRO A 95 -2.84 -2.71 5.10
CA PRO A 95 -2.68 -3.13 3.70
C PRO A 95 -4.02 -3.35 3.00
N ALA A 96 -5.03 -3.89 3.67
CA ALA A 96 -6.34 -4.14 3.09
C ALA A 96 -7.03 -2.85 2.61
N ASP A 97 -7.00 -1.78 3.40
CA ASP A 97 -7.62 -0.50 3.05
C ASP A 97 -6.88 0.16 1.88
N ARG A 98 -5.53 0.10 1.90
CA ARG A 98 -4.71 0.62 0.80
C ARG A 98 -4.94 -0.15 -0.49
N LEU A 99 -4.95 -1.48 -0.45
CA LEU A 99 -5.19 -2.33 -1.61
C LEU A 99 -6.61 -2.14 -2.18
N ALA A 100 -7.63 -2.01 -1.33
CA ALA A 100 -8.99 -1.69 -1.76
C ALA A 100 -9.05 -0.35 -2.51
N ARG A 101 -8.33 0.68 -2.02
CA ARG A 101 -8.21 1.97 -2.70
C ARG A 101 -7.48 1.84 -4.05
N VAL A 102 -6.40 1.05 -4.10
CA VAL A 102 -5.66 0.80 -5.34
C VAL A 102 -6.58 0.16 -6.38
N LEU A 103 -7.34 -0.85 -5.99
CA LEU A 103 -8.31 -1.52 -6.87
C LEU A 103 -9.34 -0.53 -7.42
N THR A 104 -9.92 0.32 -6.57
CA THR A 104 -10.91 1.33 -7.00
C THR A 104 -10.32 2.30 -8.01
N VAL A 105 -9.13 2.84 -7.75
CA VAL A 105 -8.49 3.82 -8.64
C VAL A 105 -8.08 3.21 -9.97
N LEU A 106 -7.58 1.97 -9.98
CA LEU A 106 -7.18 1.29 -11.21
C LEU A 106 -8.39 0.84 -12.05
N ASP A 107 -9.47 0.38 -11.41
CA ASP A 107 -10.71 0.01 -12.11
C ASP A 107 -11.38 1.22 -12.75
N ASP A 108 -11.46 2.35 -12.03
CA ASP A 108 -11.93 3.62 -12.57
C ASP A 108 -11.08 4.06 -13.78
N ALA A 109 -9.74 3.95 -13.68
CA ALA A 109 -8.84 4.26 -14.79
C ALA A 109 -9.08 3.35 -15.99
N ALA A 110 -9.24 2.03 -15.80
CA ALA A 110 -9.54 1.09 -16.87
C ALA A 110 -10.90 1.37 -17.56
N LEU A 111 -11.87 1.85 -16.79
CA LEU A 111 -13.17 2.29 -17.35
C LEU A 111 -13.01 3.57 -18.18
N GLU A 112 -12.28 4.55 -17.68
CA GLU A 112 -12.02 5.84 -18.34
C GLU A 112 -11.23 5.65 -19.63
N MET A 113 -10.22 4.75 -19.65
CA MET A 113 -9.38 4.44 -20.82
C MET A 113 -10.19 3.98 -22.03
N ARG A 114 -11.35 3.35 -21.86
CA ARG A 114 -12.19 2.84 -22.97
C ARG A 114 -12.68 3.96 -23.90
N GLY A 115 -12.81 5.17 -23.39
CA GLY A 115 -13.29 6.32 -24.13
C GLY A 115 -12.25 7.44 -24.26
N ALA A 116 -11.08 7.28 -23.67
CA ALA A 116 -10.05 8.30 -23.63
C ALA A 116 -9.31 8.38 -24.97
N SER A 117 -8.97 9.60 -25.38
CA SER A 117 -8.09 9.85 -26.53
C SER A 117 -6.61 9.60 -26.20
N ASP A 118 -6.25 9.66 -24.90
CA ASP A 118 -4.89 9.43 -24.38
C ASP A 118 -4.94 8.50 -23.17
N VAL A 119 -4.85 7.20 -23.44
CA VAL A 119 -4.87 6.16 -22.40
C VAL A 119 -3.66 6.23 -21.47
N ARG A 120 -2.52 6.71 -21.97
CA ARG A 120 -1.31 6.90 -21.19
C ARG A 120 -1.50 7.95 -20.12
N LEU A 121 -2.09 9.09 -20.47
CA LEU A 121 -2.36 10.17 -19.52
C LEU A 121 -3.30 9.70 -18.40
N VAL A 122 -4.32 8.89 -18.72
CA VAL A 122 -5.25 8.33 -17.72
C VAL A 122 -4.49 7.47 -16.72
N LEU A 123 -3.61 6.57 -17.18
CA LEU A 123 -2.81 5.72 -16.30
C LEU A 123 -1.82 6.54 -15.44
N GLU A 124 -1.14 7.51 -16.04
CA GLU A 124 -0.21 8.39 -15.31
C GLU A 124 -0.92 9.17 -14.19
N ILE A 125 -2.14 9.67 -14.43
CA ILE A 125 -2.96 10.35 -13.41
C ILE A 125 -3.35 9.36 -12.30
N ALA A 126 -3.82 8.16 -12.65
CA ALA A 126 -4.19 7.14 -11.69
C ALA A 126 -3.00 6.75 -10.80
N CYS A 127 -1.84 6.47 -11.38
CA CYS A 127 -0.60 6.18 -10.66
C CYS A 127 -0.18 7.33 -9.73
N THR A 128 -0.32 8.59 -10.19
CA THR A 128 -0.04 9.77 -9.35
C THR A 128 -0.97 9.84 -8.14
N ARG A 129 -2.27 9.58 -8.31
CA ARG A 129 -3.26 9.55 -7.21
C ARG A 129 -2.94 8.45 -6.21
N LEU A 130 -2.44 7.31 -6.66
CA LEU A 130 -2.05 6.18 -5.80
C LEU A 130 -0.78 6.48 -5.00
N ALA A 131 0.21 7.09 -5.64
CA ALA A 131 1.48 7.41 -4.99
C ALA A 131 1.43 8.69 -4.14
N ARG A 132 0.50 9.62 -4.41
CA ARG A 132 0.33 10.90 -3.70
C ARG A 132 -1.07 11.09 -3.14
N PRO A 133 -1.50 10.31 -2.13
CA PRO A 133 -2.82 10.44 -1.54
C PRO A 133 -3.07 11.81 -0.88
N GLU A 134 -2.00 12.56 -0.56
CA GLU A 134 -2.11 13.92 -0.04
C GLU A 134 -2.67 14.94 -1.04
N SER A 135 -2.56 14.68 -2.34
CA SER A 135 -3.13 15.52 -3.40
C SER A 135 -4.54 15.08 -3.81
N ASP A 136 -4.99 13.93 -3.34
CA ASP A 136 -6.31 13.39 -3.60
C ASP A 136 -7.28 13.80 -2.48
N LEU A 137 -8.43 14.39 -2.83
CA LEU A 137 -9.45 14.86 -1.89
C LEU A 137 -10.59 13.85 -1.71
N THR A 138 -10.43 12.62 -2.17
CA THR A 138 -11.41 11.56 -1.92
C THR A 138 -11.43 11.17 -0.45
N ILE A 139 -12.57 10.64 0.02
CA ILE A 139 -12.75 10.21 1.42
C ILE A 139 -11.74 9.11 1.76
N GLU A 140 -11.47 8.20 0.84
CA GLU A 140 -10.54 7.09 0.99
C GLU A 140 -9.10 7.61 1.15
N ALA A 141 -8.69 8.59 0.35
CA ALA A 141 -7.37 9.21 0.46
C ALA A 141 -7.22 10.00 1.77
N LEU A 142 -8.29 10.65 2.23
CA LEU A 142 -8.31 11.33 3.52
C LEU A 142 -8.21 10.34 4.69
N ALA A 143 -8.92 9.21 4.63
CA ALA A 143 -8.84 8.15 5.63
C ALA A 143 -7.42 7.57 5.72
N GLU A 144 -6.75 7.32 4.60
CA GLU A 144 -5.35 6.88 4.56
C GLU A 144 -4.39 7.91 5.18
N ARG A 145 -4.64 9.21 4.94
CA ARG A 145 -3.84 10.28 5.58
C ARG A 145 -4.03 10.32 7.09
N VAL A 146 -5.27 10.16 7.56
CA VAL A 146 -5.57 10.10 9.01
C VAL A 146 -4.84 8.92 9.64
N ALA A 147 -4.99 7.70 9.10
CA ALA A 147 -4.32 6.51 9.61
C ALA A 147 -2.79 6.69 9.68
N ARG A 148 -2.17 7.30 8.65
CA ARG A 148 -0.74 7.61 8.67
C ARG A 148 -0.35 8.60 9.76
N LEU A 149 -1.14 9.65 9.97
CA LEU A 149 -0.87 10.64 11.01
C LEU A 149 -1.04 10.04 12.41
N GLU A 150 -2.00 9.17 12.61
CA GLU A 150 -2.21 8.43 13.86
C GLU A 150 -1.04 7.49 14.17
N ALA A 151 -0.53 6.75 13.17
CA ALA A 151 0.65 5.90 13.31
C ALA A 151 1.90 6.74 13.66
N MET A 152 2.11 7.88 13.00
CA MET A 152 3.19 8.80 13.32
C MET A 152 3.06 9.38 14.74
N ALA A 153 1.86 9.74 15.18
CA ALA A 153 1.61 10.23 16.52
C ALA A 153 1.84 9.15 17.59
N ALA A 154 1.41 7.92 17.33
CA ALA A 154 1.66 6.78 18.22
C ALA A 154 3.16 6.49 18.36
N ASN A 155 3.92 6.54 17.28
CA ASN A 155 5.38 6.37 17.29
C ASN A 155 6.11 7.55 17.96
N ALA A 156 5.59 8.77 17.87
CA ALA A 156 6.14 9.96 18.55
C ALA A 156 5.82 9.99 20.04
N ALA A 157 4.78 9.28 20.49
CA ALA A 157 4.36 9.22 21.90
C ALA A 157 5.15 8.24 22.77
N VAL A 158 6.26 7.65 22.32
CA VAL A 158 7.17 6.79 23.11
C VAL A 158 8.25 7.65 23.78
N PRO A 159 8.58 7.40 25.03
CA PRO A 159 7.96 7.84 26.30
C PRO A 159 8.72 9.01 26.93
N ALA A 160 8.05 10.02 27.34
CA ALA A 160 8.56 10.96 28.37
C ALA A 160 8.65 10.29 29.77
N SER A 161 8.81 8.97 29.84
CA SER A 161 8.88 8.20 31.09
C SER A 161 10.27 8.24 31.75
N GLY A 162 11.25 8.95 31.17
CA GLY A 162 12.65 8.98 31.66
C GLY A 162 13.18 10.33 32.13
N LEU A 163 12.48 11.47 31.91
CA LEU A 163 13.03 12.80 32.14
C LEU A 163 12.22 13.67 33.11
N LEU A 164 11.76 13.08 34.23
CA LEU A 164 11.49 13.93 35.40
C LEU A 164 12.79 14.02 36.21
N PRO A 165 13.42 15.22 36.33
CA PRO A 165 14.61 15.38 37.13
C PRO A 165 14.32 14.97 38.57
N LYS A 166 15.20 14.16 39.16
CA LYS A 166 15.10 13.61 40.53
C LYS A 166 14.67 14.63 41.59
N ARG A 167 14.82 15.94 41.35
CA ARG A 167 14.42 17.04 42.24
C ARG A 167 12.89 17.24 42.35
N VAL A 168 12.09 16.83 41.38
CA VAL A 168 10.63 17.00 41.44
C VAL A 168 9.95 15.85 42.20
N ARG A 169 10.54 14.65 42.20
CA ARG A 169 10.04 13.50 43.00
C ARG A 169 10.10 13.72 44.50
N LEU A 170 11.11 14.47 44.99
CA LEU A 170 11.29 14.76 46.41
C LEU A 170 10.32 15.83 46.94
N ARG A 171 9.71 16.65 46.09
CA ARG A 171 8.76 17.69 46.54
C ARG A 171 7.32 17.14 46.68
N LEU A 172 6.96 16.17 45.90
CA LEU A 172 5.62 15.55 45.98
C LEU A 172 5.47 14.59 47.18
N SER A 173 6.54 13.90 47.56
CA SER A 173 6.53 13.06 48.75
C SER A 173 6.47 13.86 50.06
N ARG A 174 6.97 15.11 50.10
CA ARG A 174 6.87 15.98 51.27
C ARG A 174 5.52 16.66 51.43
N LEU A 175 4.77 16.81 50.37
CA LEU A 175 3.41 17.37 50.43
C LEU A 175 2.36 16.36 50.93
N HIS A 176 2.58 15.08 50.72
CA HIS A 176 1.68 14.02 51.23
C HIS A 176 1.85 13.78 52.72
N LEU A 177 3.05 13.97 53.26
CA LEU A 177 3.31 13.79 54.70
C LEU A 177 2.77 14.95 55.59
N ARG A 178 2.53 16.14 55.05
CA ARG A 178 1.98 17.28 55.81
C ARG A 178 0.45 17.25 55.95
N ARG A 179 -0.26 16.46 55.14
CA ARG A 179 -1.73 16.36 55.22
C ARG A 179 -2.23 15.36 56.27
N HIS A 180 -1.36 14.51 56.81
CA HIS A 180 -1.76 13.51 57.79
C HIS A 180 -1.55 13.93 59.23
N ASN A 181 -0.93 15.07 59.52
CA ASN A 181 -0.57 15.50 60.89
C ASN A 181 -1.43 16.66 61.42
N ASN A 182 -2.53 17.02 60.77
CA ASN A 182 -3.39 18.12 61.19
C ASN A 182 -4.84 17.69 61.53
N ARG A 183 -4.98 16.42 62.00
CA ARG A 183 -6.21 15.94 62.62
C ARG A 183 -5.88 15.13 63.87
N ARG A 184 -5.55 15.87 64.95
CA ARG A 184 -5.75 15.48 66.36
C ARG A 184 -6.08 16.73 67.14
#